data_c77dfcbdb7b85bccda6f5cd66b27acde
#
_entry.id   c77dfcbdb7b85bccda6f5cd66b27acde
#
_cell.length_a   1.000
_cell.length_b   1.000
_cell.length_c   1.000
_cell.angle_alpha   90.00
_cell.angle_beta   90.00
_cell.angle_gamma   90.00
#
_symmetry.space_group_name_H-M   'P 1'
#
loop_
_entity.id
_entity.type
_entity.pdbx_description
1 polymer ?
#
loop_
_entity_poly.entity_id
_entity_poly.type
_entity_poly.pdbx_seq_one_letter_code
_entity_poly.pdbx_strand_id
1 'polypeptide(L)'
;MRAAIAVADPLANSASRLLLSTNRTIHVIGAGLAGLSAAVRLASVGQHVVVHELARHAGGRCRSYFEPALGLTIDNGNHLLLSGNHAAIGFLKTIGAEDKLAGPRESVFTFADLATGERWQLRLNNGRLPWWIFSKARRIPRTRARDYLALLGLLIAGRDHSVGEVIDCTGALYERLCRPILLAALNAEPPKASAQLAGAVVRESLARGGAACRPLIATDGLGAAFIDPALAYLRGRGAVVRFDHQLRRLDLAEDRVGALHFGEDVIELAHDDVVILAVPAWIAPTLVPELVAPKQFQAILNAHFAITPPPGLPSMLGVINGTTEWLFSFADRLSVTISAADRFNEAAREPLAHTIWSEVAALTGLDGKIPRWHIIKERRATFAALPGENARRPGSRTRWRNLILAGDWTATGLPSTIESSIRSGNRAAEIVTRTQFW
;
A
#
# COMPACT_ATOMS: atom_id res chain seq x y z
N MET A 1 72.31 -19.15 12.12
CA MET A 1 70.98 -19.71 12.24
C MET A 1 70.10 -18.74 13.05
N ARG A 2 69.25 -17.97 12.38
CA ARG A 2 68.22 -17.13 13.03
C ARG A 2 66.86 -17.66 12.57
N ALA A 3 66.08 -18.16 13.50
CA ALA A 3 64.73 -18.64 13.29
C ALA A 3 63.80 -17.43 13.09
N ALA A 4 63.06 -17.42 12.01
CA ALA A 4 61.98 -16.46 11.74
C ALA A 4 60.68 -16.97 12.40
N ILE A 5 60.16 -16.18 13.35
CA ILE A 5 58.86 -16.39 13.94
C ILE A 5 57.83 -15.77 13.03
N ALA A 6 56.96 -16.61 12.43
CA ALA A 6 55.82 -16.13 11.64
C ALA A 6 54.74 -15.64 12.63
N VAL A 7 54.42 -14.33 12.58
CA VAL A 7 53.28 -13.71 13.27
C VAL A 7 52.05 -14.00 12.42
N ALA A 8 51.14 -14.79 12.98
CA ALA A 8 49.82 -15.05 12.36
C ALA A 8 48.95 -13.78 12.42
N ASP A 9 48.43 -13.36 11.32
CA ASP A 9 47.52 -12.20 11.14
C ASP A 9 46.15 -12.51 11.75
N PRO A 10 45.68 -11.77 12.77
CA PRO A 10 44.40 -12.01 13.42
C PRO A 10 43.19 -11.54 12.61
N LEU A 11 43.39 -10.93 11.44
CA LEU A 11 42.27 -10.45 10.58
C LEU A 11 41.73 -11.46 9.58
N ALA A 12 42.40 -12.59 9.38
CA ALA A 12 41.95 -13.65 8.45
C ALA A 12 40.82 -14.54 8.99
N ASN A 13 40.50 -14.43 10.31
CA ASN A 13 39.55 -15.33 10.98
C ASN A 13 38.13 -14.72 11.16
N SER A 14 37.91 -13.44 10.76
CA SER A 14 36.59 -12.79 10.88
C SER A 14 35.69 -12.94 9.64
N ALA A 15 36.26 -13.23 8.47
CA ALA A 15 35.53 -13.39 7.23
C ALA A 15 34.90 -14.79 7.04
N SER A 16 35.38 -15.81 7.76
CA SER A 16 34.88 -17.19 7.64
C SER A 16 33.71 -17.52 8.57
N ARG A 17 33.24 -16.59 9.38
CA ARG A 17 32.10 -16.82 10.33
C ARG A 17 30.72 -16.43 9.75
N LEU A 18 30.61 -16.01 8.50
CA LEU A 18 29.34 -15.55 7.89
C LEU A 18 28.71 -16.53 6.90
N LEU A 19 29.21 -17.76 6.80
CA LEU A 19 28.62 -18.82 5.96
C LEU A 19 28.30 -20.08 6.77
N LEU A 20 27.59 -19.93 7.87
CA LEU A 20 26.72 -20.99 8.31
C LEU A 20 25.47 -20.90 7.42
N SER A 21 25.42 -21.66 6.33
CA SER A 21 24.18 -21.98 5.65
C SER A 21 23.30 -22.71 6.67
N THR A 22 22.52 -21.98 7.42
CA THR A 22 21.45 -22.58 8.21
C THR A 22 20.53 -23.22 7.18
N ASN A 23 20.31 -24.51 7.29
CA ASN A 23 19.42 -25.33 6.43
C ASN A 23 17.93 -24.91 6.65
N ARG A 24 17.74 -23.69 7.15
CA ARG A 24 16.48 -23.10 7.59
C ARG A 24 15.64 -22.70 6.40
N THR A 25 14.38 -23.13 6.37
CA THR A 25 13.39 -22.68 5.40
C THR A 25 12.52 -21.58 6.00
N ILE A 26 12.28 -20.53 5.22
CA ILE A 26 11.36 -19.46 5.60
C ILE A 26 10.10 -19.60 4.76
N HIS A 27 9.00 -19.98 5.40
CA HIS A 27 7.69 -20.13 4.79
C HIS A 27 6.94 -18.81 4.87
N VAL A 28 6.66 -18.19 3.72
CA VAL A 28 5.85 -16.95 3.61
C VAL A 28 4.44 -17.32 3.15
N ILE A 29 3.45 -17.06 3.98
CA ILE A 29 2.05 -17.39 3.70
C ILE A 29 1.33 -16.16 3.16
N GLY A 30 1.06 -16.16 1.85
CA GLY A 30 0.44 -15.08 1.09
C GLY A 30 1.43 -14.34 0.19
N ALA A 31 1.14 -14.30 -1.12
CA ALA A 31 1.91 -13.58 -2.15
C ALA A 31 1.35 -12.19 -2.47
N GLY A 32 0.73 -11.51 -1.49
CA GLY A 32 0.46 -10.08 -1.55
C GLY A 32 1.75 -9.26 -1.34
N LEU A 33 1.70 -7.93 -1.48
CA LEU A 33 2.90 -7.08 -1.38
C LEU A 33 3.67 -7.24 -0.07
N ALA A 34 3.00 -7.47 1.06
CA ALA A 34 3.67 -7.70 2.33
C ALA A 34 4.49 -9.00 2.32
N GLY A 35 3.92 -10.09 1.81
CA GLY A 35 4.62 -11.37 1.67
C GLY A 35 5.74 -11.30 0.64
N LEU A 36 5.46 -10.74 -0.55
CA LEU A 36 6.46 -10.59 -1.59
C LEU A 36 7.64 -9.72 -1.16
N SER A 37 7.39 -8.61 -0.43
CA SER A 37 8.48 -7.76 0.06
C SER A 37 9.34 -8.45 1.12
N ALA A 38 8.73 -9.24 2.02
CA ALA A 38 9.46 -10.07 2.96
C ALA A 38 10.31 -11.12 2.22
N ALA A 39 9.71 -11.84 1.27
CA ALA A 39 10.37 -12.86 0.47
C ALA A 39 11.56 -12.29 -0.34
N VAL A 40 11.35 -11.17 -1.05
CA VAL A 40 12.40 -10.49 -1.83
C VAL A 40 13.56 -10.07 -0.93
N ARG A 41 13.27 -9.45 0.22
CA ARG A 41 14.31 -9.01 1.16
C ARG A 41 15.11 -10.18 1.74
N LEU A 42 14.45 -11.30 2.07
CA LEU A 42 15.09 -12.52 2.59
C LEU A 42 15.93 -13.22 1.51
N ALA A 43 15.37 -13.37 0.31
CA ALA A 43 16.09 -13.92 -0.82
C ALA A 43 17.30 -13.06 -1.24
N SER A 44 17.22 -11.73 -1.07
CA SER A 44 18.34 -10.82 -1.38
C SER A 44 19.58 -11.05 -0.49
N VAL A 45 19.39 -11.63 0.69
CA VAL A 45 20.47 -11.98 1.63
C VAL A 45 20.73 -13.50 1.69
N GLY A 46 20.30 -14.24 0.66
CA GLY A 46 20.62 -15.65 0.49
C GLY A 46 19.82 -16.61 1.37
N GLN A 47 18.69 -16.21 1.95
CA GLN A 47 17.84 -17.11 2.72
C GLN A 47 17.02 -18.01 1.78
N HIS A 48 16.80 -19.27 2.18
CA HIS A 48 15.89 -20.17 1.47
C HIS A 48 14.44 -19.81 1.78
N VAL A 49 13.68 -19.40 0.76
CA VAL A 49 12.31 -18.90 0.90
C VAL A 49 11.34 -19.71 0.08
N VAL A 50 10.24 -20.12 0.70
CA VAL A 50 9.09 -20.75 0.05
C VAL A 50 7.85 -19.87 0.30
N VAL A 51 7.25 -19.36 -0.76
CA VAL A 51 6.02 -18.57 -0.70
C VAL A 51 4.84 -19.47 -1.03
N HIS A 52 3.80 -19.44 -0.21
CA HIS A 52 2.56 -20.18 -0.40
C HIS A 52 1.41 -19.20 -0.64
N GLU A 53 0.72 -19.33 -1.76
CA GLU A 53 -0.38 -18.47 -2.16
C GLU A 53 -1.65 -19.29 -2.43
N LEU A 54 -2.77 -18.88 -1.83
CA LEU A 54 -4.08 -19.47 -2.03
C LEU A 54 -4.55 -19.46 -3.49
N ALA A 55 -4.33 -18.31 -4.16
CA ALA A 55 -4.81 -18.07 -5.52
C ALA A 55 -3.83 -18.63 -6.57
N ARG A 56 -4.29 -18.68 -7.83
CA ARG A 56 -3.47 -19.04 -9.00
C ARG A 56 -2.51 -17.95 -9.44
N HIS A 57 -2.56 -16.79 -8.79
CA HIS A 57 -1.75 -15.62 -9.11
C HIS A 57 -1.38 -14.85 -7.84
N ALA A 58 -0.22 -14.21 -7.87
CA ALA A 58 0.24 -13.34 -6.81
C ALA A 58 -0.38 -11.93 -6.90
N GLY A 59 -0.08 -11.09 -5.91
CA GLY A 59 -0.42 -9.67 -5.87
C GLY A 59 -1.51 -9.32 -4.87
N GLY A 60 -2.41 -10.25 -4.54
CA GLY A 60 -3.52 -9.97 -3.63
C GLY A 60 -4.36 -8.78 -4.11
N ARG A 61 -4.45 -7.70 -3.32
CA ARG A 61 -5.16 -6.46 -3.69
C ARG A 61 -4.43 -5.62 -4.74
N CYS A 62 -3.12 -5.84 -4.91
CA CYS A 62 -2.26 -5.12 -5.86
C CYS A 62 -2.07 -5.91 -7.17
N ARG A 63 -3.12 -6.60 -7.64
CA ARG A 63 -3.08 -7.41 -8.86
C ARG A 63 -3.62 -6.67 -10.06
N SER A 64 -3.09 -6.99 -11.24
CA SER A 64 -3.69 -6.66 -12.52
C SER A 64 -4.22 -7.93 -13.17
N TYR A 65 -5.25 -7.81 -13.99
CA TYR A 65 -5.84 -8.93 -14.73
C TYR A 65 -6.50 -8.46 -16.01
N PHE A 66 -6.62 -9.37 -16.98
CA PHE A 66 -7.34 -9.11 -18.21
C PHE A 66 -8.85 -9.13 -17.95
N GLU A 67 -9.55 -8.04 -18.31
CA GLU A 67 -10.99 -7.92 -18.18
C GLU A 67 -11.65 -8.04 -19.57
N PRO A 68 -12.33 -9.18 -19.86
CA PRO A 68 -12.90 -9.43 -21.18
C PRO A 68 -13.93 -8.39 -21.62
N ALA A 69 -14.73 -7.84 -20.70
CA ALA A 69 -15.74 -6.84 -21.04
C ALA A 69 -15.12 -5.54 -21.60
N LEU A 70 -13.90 -5.23 -21.18
CA LEU A 70 -13.15 -4.08 -21.69
C LEU A 70 -12.21 -4.46 -22.84
N GLY A 71 -11.75 -5.70 -22.89
CA GLY A 71 -10.66 -6.14 -23.76
C GLY A 71 -9.30 -5.55 -23.36
N LEU A 72 -9.12 -5.21 -22.09
CA LEU A 72 -7.95 -4.54 -21.53
C LEU A 72 -7.47 -5.24 -20.26
N THR A 73 -6.18 -5.09 -19.97
CA THR A 73 -5.63 -5.40 -18.65
C THR A 73 -5.88 -4.22 -17.73
N ILE A 74 -6.52 -4.46 -16.59
CA ILE A 74 -6.83 -3.46 -15.58
C ILE A 74 -6.28 -3.86 -14.21
N ASP A 75 -6.11 -2.87 -13.35
CA ASP A 75 -5.79 -3.08 -11.94
C ASP A 75 -7.05 -3.33 -11.12
N ASN A 76 -6.95 -4.15 -10.07
CA ASN A 76 -8.03 -4.31 -9.09
C ASN A 76 -8.43 -2.98 -8.45
N GLY A 77 -7.51 -2.02 -8.40
CA GLY A 77 -7.73 -0.64 -7.96
C GLY A 77 -6.60 0.26 -8.39
N ASN A 78 -6.90 1.53 -8.68
CA ASN A 78 -5.87 2.50 -9.01
C ASN A 78 -5.13 2.91 -7.75
N HIS A 79 -3.81 3.03 -7.83
CA HIS A 79 -2.99 3.45 -6.72
C HIS A 79 -2.09 4.63 -7.10
N LEU A 80 -2.07 5.61 -6.20
CA LEU A 80 -1.11 6.70 -6.21
C LEU A 80 0.01 6.38 -5.23
N LEU A 81 1.24 6.47 -5.69
CA LEU A 81 2.41 6.51 -4.82
C LEU A 81 2.95 7.94 -4.76
N LEU A 82 3.70 8.23 -3.70
CA LEU A 82 4.47 9.46 -3.59
C LEU A 82 5.96 9.13 -3.67
N SER A 83 6.75 10.05 -4.23
CA SER A 83 8.22 9.90 -4.30
C SER A 83 8.88 9.71 -2.92
N GLY A 84 8.19 10.04 -1.83
CA GLY A 84 8.60 9.80 -0.45
C GLY A 84 8.20 8.43 0.11
N ASN A 85 7.56 7.56 -0.66
CA ASN A 85 7.25 6.19 -0.27
C ASN A 85 8.51 5.33 -0.37
N HIS A 86 9.43 5.51 0.58
CA HIS A 86 10.78 4.95 0.50
C HIS A 86 10.83 3.43 0.48
N ALA A 87 9.91 2.75 1.18
CA ALA A 87 9.88 1.28 1.18
C ALA A 87 9.41 0.77 -0.19
N ALA A 88 8.39 1.39 -0.78
CA ALA A 88 7.89 1.03 -2.11
C ALA A 88 8.94 1.29 -3.20
N ILE A 89 9.57 2.47 -3.20
CA ILE A 89 10.65 2.79 -4.16
C ILE A 89 11.85 1.86 -3.95
N GLY A 90 12.25 1.58 -2.72
CA GLY A 90 13.34 0.64 -2.41
C GLY A 90 13.03 -0.80 -2.86
N PHE A 91 11.78 -1.24 -2.74
CA PHE A 91 11.34 -2.53 -3.24
C PHE A 91 11.45 -2.58 -4.77
N LEU A 92 10.92 -1.58 -5.49
CA LEU A 92 11.02 -1.48 -6.95
C LEU A 92 12.47 -1.50 -7.42
N LYS A 93 13.35 -0.77 -6.73
CA LYS A 93 14.79 -0.79 -7.00
C LYS A 93 15.38 -2.20 -6.85
N THR A 94 15.03 -2.90 -5.79
CA THR A 94 15.54 -4.26 -5.55
C THR A 94 15.12 -5.24 -6.64
N ILE A 95 13.89 -5.13 -7.15
CA ILE A 95 13.37 -6.00 -8.20
C ILE A 95 13.62 -5.50 -9.64
N GLY A 96 14.34 -4.36 -9.80
CA GLY A 96 14.69 -3.79 -11.11
C GLY A 96 13.50 -3.18 -11.87
N ALA A 97 12.55 -2.54 -11.17
CA ALA A 97 11.31 -2.00 -11.74
C ALA A 97 11.09 -0.50 -11.41
N GLU A 98 12.17 0.26 -11.15
CA GLU A 98 12.07 1.70 -10.82
C GLU A 98 11.44 2.53 -11.94
N ASP A 99 11.67 2.15 -13.19
CA ASP A 99 11.18 2.81 -14.40
C ASP A 99 9.68 2.57 -14.68
N LYS A 100 9.04 1.68 -13.93
CA LYS A 100 7.62 1.34 -14.08
C LYS A 100 6.66 2.35 -13.47
N LEU A 101 7.17 3.31 -12.71
CA LEU A 101 6.40 4.41 -12.17
C LEU A 101 6.66 5.69 -12.95
N ALA A 102 5.60 6.37 -13.36
CA ALA A 102 5.67 7.67 -14.01
C ALA A 102 4.90 8.74 -13.24
N GLY A 103 5.36 9.99 -13.38
CA GLY A 103 4.71 11.15 -12.79
C GLY A 103 5.43 12.45 -13.13
N PRO A 104 4.87 13.60 -12.73
CA PRO A 104 5.47 14.89 -13.00
C PRO A 104 6.80 15.07 -12.25
N ARG A 105 7.66 15.93 -12.82
CA ARG A 105 8.95 16.29 -12.18
C ARG A 105 8.76 17.11 -10.90
N GLU A 106 7.66 17.84 -10.80
CA GLU A 106 7.30 18.66 -9.65
C GLU A 106 6.16 18.04 -8.86
N SER A 107 6.02 18.43 -7.60
CA SER A 107 4.89 18.07 -6.75
C SER A 107 3.69 18.95 -7.08
N VAL A 108 2.91 18.50 -8.05
CA VAL A 108 1.70 19.16 -8.54
C VAL A 108 0.53 18.22 -8.46
N PHE A 109 -0.54 18.65 -7.79
CA PHE A 109 -1.82 17.93 -7.72
C PHE A 109 -2.89 18.81 -8.33
N THR A 110 -3.57 18.29 -9.34
CA THR A 110 -4.66 18.99 -10.02
C THR A 110 -5.99 18.55 -9.44
N PHE A 111 -6.88 19.50 -9.23
CA PHE A 111 -8.23 19.29 -8.70
C PHE A 111 -9.28 19.99 -9.56
N ALA A 112 -10.50 19.46 -9.50
CA ALA A 112 -11.69 20.04 -10.09
C ALA A 112 -12.88 19.99 -9.12
N ASP A 113 -13.71 20.98 -9.18
CA ASP A 113 -14.99 21.06 -8.46
C ASP A 113 -16.13 20.87 -9.45
N LEU A 114 -16.85 19.75 -9.36
CA LEU A 114 -17.97 19.44 -10.26
C LEU A 114 -19.15 20.41 -10.13
N ALA A 115 -19.37 20.97 -8.93
CA ALA A 115 -20.49 21.90 -8.70
C ALA A 115 -20.26 23.26 -9.33
N THR A 116 -19.01 23.72 -9.42
CA THR A 116 -18.67 25.06 -9.89
C THR A 116 -17.90 25.10 -11.21
N GLY A 117 -17.36 23.96 -11.65
CA GLY A 117 -16.45 23.86 -12.79
C GLY A 117 -15.06 24.44 -12.51
N GLU A 118 -14.79 24.93 -11.30
CA GLU A 118 -13.49 25.52 -10.93
C GLU A 118 -12.39 24.45 -10.93
N ARG A 119 -11.22 24.80 -11.47
CA ARG A 119 -10.02 23.95 -11.43
C ARG A 119 -8.89 24.68 -10.73
N TRP A 120 -8.08 23.94 -9.95
CA TRP A 120 -6.90 24.50 -9.30
C TRP A 120 -5.79 23.47 -9.20
N GLN A 121 -4.61 23.96 -8.85
CA GLN A 121 -3.45 23.12 -8.61
C GLN A 121 -2.85 23.45 -7.24
N LEU A 122 -2.52 22.41 -6.49
CA LEU A 122 -1.63 22.49 -5.35
C LEU A 122 -0.20 22.28 -5.86
N ARG A 123 0.70 23.25 -5.63
CA ARG A 123 2.11 23.17 -6.04
C ARG A 123 3.01 23.34 -4.84
N LEU A 124 3.60 22.24 -4.37
CA LEU A 124 4.52 22.29 -3.24
C LEU A 124 5.90 22.77 -3.68
N ASN A 125 6.62 23.45 -2.79
CA ASN A 125 8.05 23.69 -2.97
C ASN A 125 8.84 22.45 -2.52
N ASN A 126 10.02 22.22 -3.08
CA ASN A 126 10.82 21.01 -2.84
C ASN A 126 11.29 20.86 -1.38
N GLY A 127 11.59 21.94 -0.70
CA GLY A 127 12.09 21.93 0.68
C GLY A 127 10.99 21.63 1.73
N ARG A 128 11.43 21.27 2.95
CA ARG A 128 10.52 20.94 4.07
C ARG A 128 9.74 22.13 4.62
N LEU A 129 10.31 23.34 4.55
CA LEU A 129 9.60 24.55 4.96
C LEU A 129 8.53 24.89 3.92
N PRO A 130 7.24 24.99 4.31
CA PRO A 130 6.13 25.06 3.38
C PRO A 130 5.91 26.48 2.83
N TRP A 131 6.90 27.09 2.18
CA TRP A 131 6.81 28.44 1.62
C TRP A 131 5.66 28.61 0.62
N TRP A 132 5.22 27.52 0.00
CA TRP A 132 4.10 27.50 -0.94
C TRP A 132 2.80 28.03 -0.34
N ILE A 133 2.58 27.91 0.98
CA ILE A 133 1.35 28.40 1.65
C ILE A 133 1.21 29.93 1.60
N PHE A 134 2.32 30.64 1.44
CA PHE A 134 2.32 32.11 1.34
C PHE A 134 2.05 32.61 -0.09
N SER A 135 2.16 31.74 -1.10
CA SER A 135 1.93 32.07 -2.50
C SER A 135 0.48 31.77 -2.92
N LYS A 136 -0.29 32.79 -3.33
CA LYS A 136 -1.66 32.62 -3.85
C LYS A 136 -1.73 31.68 -5.06
N ALA A 137 -0.69 31.64 -5.90
CA ALA A 137 -0.62 30.80 -7.10
C ALA A 137 -0.31 29.32 -6.80
N ARG A 138 0.15 29.00 -5.59
CA ARG A 138 0.57 27.64 -5.21
C ARG A 138 -0.36 26.97 -4.21
N ARG A 139 -0.96 27.76 -3.30
CA ARG A 139 -1.86 27.23 -2.27
C ARG A 139 -3.27 27.00 -2.81
N ILE A 140 -4.08 26.32 -2.03
CA ILE A 140 -5.49 26.08 -2.33
C ILE A 140 -6.24 27.42 -2.45
N PRO A 141 -7.04 27.64 -3.50
CA PRO A 141 -7.87 28.84 -3.63
C PRO A 141 -8.81 29.02 -2.43
N ARG A 142 -9.12 30.28 -2.12
CA ARG A 142 -10.00 30.67 -1.01
C ARG A 142 -9.43 30.36 0.38
N THR A 143 -8.11 30.02 0.51
CA THR A 143 -7.44 29.80 1.80
C THR A 143 -6.46 30.93 2.13
N ARG A 144 -6.12 31.03 3.41
CA ARG A 144 -5.07 31.90 3.95
C ARG A 144 -3.94 31.05 4.52
N ALA A 145 -2.72 31.57 4.58
CA ALA A 145 -1.58 30.83 5.13
C ALA A 145 -1.83 30.31 6.56
N ARG A 146 -2.53 31.08 7.40
CA ARG A 146 -2.89 30.69 8.77
C ARG A 146 -3.80 29.46 8.86
N ASP A 147 -4.60 29.19 7.84
CA ASP A 147 -5.54 28.06 7.85
C ASP A 147 -4.79 26.74 7.90
N TYR A 148 -3.57 26.69 7.31
CA TYR A 148 -2.72 25.51 7.29
C TYR A 148 -2.13 25.15 8.66
N LEU A 149 -2.23 26.03 9.68
CA LEU A 149 -1.84 25.72 11.06
C LEU A 149 -2.69 24.58 11.64
N ALA A 150 -3.92 24.38 11.16
CA ALA A 150 -4.76 23.27 11.56
C ALA A 150 -4.07 21.90 11.34
N LEU A 151 -3.25 21.76 10.29
CA LEU A 151 -2.50 20.52 10.01
C LEU A 151 -1.49 20.17 11.10
N LEU A 152 -1.01 21.15 11.88
CA LEU A 152 -0.09 20.91 13.01
C LEU A 152 -0.76 20.06 14.10
N GLY A 153 -2.07 20.27 14.32
CA GLY A 153 -2.84 19.46 15.28
C GLY A 153 -2.78 17.97 14.94
N LEU A 154 -2.88 17.61 13.65
CA LEU A 154 -2.77 16.21 13.20
C LEU A 154 -1.36 15.63 13.44
N LEU A 155 -0.29 16.43 13.35
CA LEU A 155 1.08 15.94 13.55
C LEU A 155 1.36 15.48 14.98
N ILE A 156 0.64 16.04 15.98
CA ILE A 156 0.80 15.76 17.41
C ILE A 156 -0.37 14.98 18.00
N ALA A 157 -1.36 14.60 17.18
CA ALA A 157 -2.57 13.92 17.63
C ALA A 157 -2.29 12.58 18.31
N GLY A 158 -2.98 12.32 19.41
CA GLY A 158 -2.94 11.05 20.14
C GLY A 158 -3.61 9.90 19.39
N ARG A 159 -3.45 8.69 19.93
CA ARG A 159 -3.96 7.44 19.30
C ARG A 159 -5.48 7.35 19.30
N ASP A 160 -6.12 7.89 20.30
CA ASP A 160 -7.54 7.68 20.59
C ASP A 160 -8.44 8.75 19.97
N HIS A 161 -7.84 9.77 19.32
CA HIS A 161 -8.59 10.87 18.73
C HIS A 161 -8.93 10.61 17.27
N SER A 162 -10.13 11.06 16.88
CA SER A 162 -10.54 11.21 15.48
C SER A 162 -10.06 12.54 14.91
N VAL A 163 -10.05 12.64 13.59
CA VAL A 163 -9.67 13.90 12.89
C VAL A 163 -10.60 15.05 13.29
N GLY A 164 -11.92 14.81 13.40
CA GLY A 164 -12.89 15.83 13.76
C GLY A 164 -12.77 16.35 15.20
N GLU A 165 -12.11 15.60 16.09
CA GLU A 165 -11.78 16.09 17.45
C GLU A 165 -10.49 16.94 17.48
N VAL A 166 -9.71 16.92 16.42
CA VAL A 166 -8.39 17.59 16.36
C VAL A 166 -8.40 18.82 15.46
N ILE A 167 -9.13 18.77 14.34
CA ILE A 167 -9.23 19.88 13.39
C ILE A 167 -10.71 20.17 13.06
N ASP A 168 -10.99 21.42 12.73
CA ASP A 168 -12.28 21.80 12.17
C ASP A 168 -12.43 21.18 10.77
N CYS A 169 -13.43 20.33 10.60
CA CYS A 169 -13.74 19.66 9.36
C CYS A 169 -14.68 20.47 8.45
N THR A 170 -14.48 21.79 8.41
CA THR A 170 -15.24 22.73 7.58
C THR A 170 -14.33 23.73 6.86
N GLY A 171 -14.89 24.48 5.92
CA GLY A 171 -14.23 25.56 5.22
C GLY A 171 -13.32 25.12 4.06
N ALA A 172 -12.79 26.12 3.35
CA ALA A 172 -12.12 25.91 2.07
C ALA A 172 -10.88 25.00 2.14
N LEU A 173 -10.08 25.08 3.21
CA LEU A 173 -8.91 24.21 3.35
C LEU A 173 -9.34 22.75 3.53
N TYR A 174 -10.34 22.52 4.37
CA TYR A 174 -10.83 21.17 4.61
C TYR A 174 -11.46 20.57 3.35
N GLU A 175 -12.44 21.24 2.75
CA GLU A 175 -13.19 20.72 1.61
C GLU A 175 -12.33 20.51 0.36
N ARG A 176 -11.36 21.40 0.14
CA ARG A 176 -10.59 21.44 -1.12
C ARG A 176 -9.21 20.78 -1.03
N LEU A 177 -8.73 20.44 0.16
CA LEU A 177 -7.45 19.77 0.38
C LEU A 177 -7.55 18.61 1.37
N CYS A 178 -7.94 18.89 2.62
CA CYS A 178 -7.83 17.89 3.68
C CYS A 178 -8.76 16.70 3.40
N ARG A 179 -10.04 16.95 3.12
CA ARG A 179 -11.02 15.90 2.86
C ARG A 179 -10.63 15.00 1.70
N PRO A 180 -10.35 15.48 0.46
CA PRO A 180 -10.03 14.60 -0.64
C PRO A 180 -8.74 13.79 -0.42
N ILE A 181 -7.70 14.38 0.19
CA ILE A 181 -6.45 13.68 0.47
C ILE A 181 -6.62 12.65 1.60
N LEU A 182 -7.24 13.04 2.72
CA LEU A 182 -7.41 12.15 3.86
C LEU A 182 -8.40 11.03 3.55
N LEU A 183 -9.49 11.30 2.82
CA LEU A 183 -10.44 10.29 2.38
C LEU A 183 -9.74 9.22 1.50
N ALA A 184 -8.94 9.65 0.53
CA ALA A 184 -8.19 8.74 -0.33
C ALA A 184 -7.14 7.92 0.44
N ALA A 185 -6.40 8.55 1.36
CA ALA A 185 -5.30 7.90 2.07
C ALA A 185 -5.78 6.99 3.21
N LEU A 186 -6.89 7.33 3.88
CA LEU A 186 -7.43 6.59 5.02
C LEU A 186 -8.53 5.61 4.62
N ASN A 187 -9.13 5.81 3.45
CA ASN A 187 -10.33 5.11 2.99
C ASN A 187 -11.45 5.14 4.06
N ALA A 188 -11.65 6.26 4.72
CA ALA A 188 -12.65 6.49 5.74
C ALA A 188 -13.03 7.97 5.76
N GLU A 189 -14.27 8.29 6.07
CA GLU A 189 -14.71 9.69 6.21
C GLU A 189 -13.84 10.39 7.28
N PRO A 190 -13.12 11.47 6.90
CA PRO A 190 -12.08 12.03 7.75
C PRO A 190 -12.53 12.43 9.16
N PRO A 191 -13.74 13.00 9.40
CA PRO A 191 -14.13 13.38 10.75
C PRO A 191 -14.12 12.22 11.77
N LYS A 192 -14.37 10.98 11.31
CA LYS A 192 -14.38 9.78 12.14
C LYS A 192 -13.05 9.01 12.10
N ALA A 193 -12.18 9.33 11.14
CA ALA A 193 -10.94 8.62 10.93
C ALA A 193 -9.91 8.93 12.03
N SER A 194 -8.96 8.03 12.24
CA SER A 194 -7.87 8.19 13.22
C SER A 194 -7.00 9.40 12.91
N ALA A 195 -6.95 10.35 13.83
CA ALA A 195 -6.09 11.52 13.74
C ALA A 195 -4.61 11.12 13.71
N GLN A 196 -4.21 10.07 14.42
CA GLN A 196 -2.84 9.53 14.37
C GLN A 196 -2.46 9.09 12.96
N LEU A 197 -3.34 8.34 12.25
CA LEU A 197 -3.08 7.91 10.88
C LEU A 197 -3.12 9.07 9.90
N ALA A 198 -4.04 10.02 10.09
CA ALA A 198 -4.07 11.27 9.31
C ALA A 198 -2.78 12.07 9.49
N GLY A 199 -2.31 12.19 10.72
CA GLY A 199 -1.03 12.83 11.04
C GLY A 199 0.16 12.12 10.41
N ALA A 200 0.13 10.79 10.33
CA ALA A 200 1.15 10.01 9.62
C ALA A 200 1.14 10.33 8.12
N VAL A 201 -0.03 10.45 7.48
CA VAL A 201 -0.15 10.88 6.08
C VAL A 201 0.47 12.26 5.89
N VAL A 202 0.13 13.24 6.73
CA VAL A 202 0.70 14.60 6.65
C VAL A 202 2.20 14.58 6.87
N ARG A 203 2.69 13.80 7.83
CA ARG A 203 4.12 13.69 8.18
C ARG A 203 4.94 13.07 7.06
N GLU A 204 4.41 12.03 6.40
CA GLU A 204 5.11 11.31 5.34
C GLU A 204 4.98 12.01 3.97
N SER A 205 4.11 13.03 3.85
CA SER A 205 3.86 13.78 2.62
C SER A 205 4.17 15.27 2.79
N LEU A 206 3.18 16.09 3.07
CA LEU A 206 3.27 17.56 3.08
C LEU A 206 4.41 18.08 3.97
N ALA A 207 4.64 17.46 5.13
CA ALA A 207 5.70 17.87 6.07
C ALA A 207 7.12 17.49 5.59
N ARG A 208 7.25 16.60 4.59
CA ARG A 208 8.54 16.29 3.96
C ARG A 208 8.89 17.19 2.79
N GLY A 209 7.93 18.02 2.35
CA GLY A 209 8.08 18.91 1.21
C GLY A 209 7.88 18.23 -0.15
N GLY A 210 7.86 19.04 -1.20
CA GLY A 210 7.50 18.61 -2.54
C GLY A 210 8.42 17.54 -3.13
N ALA A 211 9.70 17.52 -2.75
CA ALA A 211 10.61 16.48 -3.21
C ALA A 211 10.14 15.04 -2.83
N ALA A 212 9.42 14.91 -1.70
CA ALA A 212 8.85 13.65 -1.24
C ALA A 212 7.36 13.46 -1.63
N CYS A 213 6.76 14.47 -2.24
CA CYS A 213 5.32 14.50 -2.56
C CYS A 213 5.02 14.46 -4.06
N ARG A 214 5.95 14.10 -4.92
CA ARG A 214 5.63 13.94 -6.35
C ARG A 214 4.71 12.75 -6.53
N PRO A 215 3.55 12.92 -7.19
CA PRO A 215 2.65 11.79 -7.46
C PRO A 215 3.26 10.88 -8.53
N LEU A 216 3.17 9.58 -8.31
CA LEU A 216 3.68 8.53 -9.19
C LEU A 216 2.59 7.48 -9.38
N ILE A 217 2.38 7.03 -10.61
CA ILE A 217 1.44 5.95 -10.98
C ILE A 217 2.15 4.87 -11.79
N ALA A 218 1.70 3.63 -11.67
CA ALA A 218 2.13 2.52 -12.51
C ALA A 218 1.40 2.61 -13.85
N THR A 219 2.09 3.01 -14.91
CA THR A 219 1.49 3.26 -16.23
C THR A 219 1.03 1.98 -16.92
N ASP A 220 1.77 0.90 -16.75
CA ASP A 220 1.49 -0.43 -17.34
C ASP A 220 0.72 -1.35 -16.38
N GLY A 221 0.24 -0.79 -15.26
CA GLY A 221 -0.46 -1.49 -14.20
C GLY A 221 0.43 -1.97 -13.05
N LEU A 222 -0.22 -2.26 -11.93
CA LEU A 222 0.43 -2.65 -10.68
C LEU A 222 1.11 -4.02 -10.77
N GLY A 223 0.51 -4.95 -11.53
CA GLY A 223 1.09 -6.27 -11.79
C GLY A 223 2.45 -6.15 -12.45
N ALA A 224 2.55 -5.39 -13.55
CA ALA A 224 3.77 -5.17 -14.30
C ALA A 224 4.83 -4.38 -13.52
N ALA A 225 4.42 -3.52 -12.58
CA ALA A 225 5.35 -2.76 -11.75
C ALA A 225 5.85 -3.52 -10.52
N PHE A 226 4.96 -4.17 -9.78
CA PHE A 226 5.29 -4.71 -8.46
C PHE A 226 5.34 -6.24 -8.39
N ILE A 227 4.51 -6.94 -9.17
CA ILE A 227 4.27 -8.37 -8.98
C ILE A 227 5.15 -9.21 -9.89
N ASP A 228 5.06 -9.01 -11.19
CA ASP A 228 5.81 -9.80 -12.18
C ASP A 228 7.32 -9.68 -12.00
N PRO A 229 7.90 -8.48 -11.79
CA PRO A 229 9.32 -8.33 -11.49
C PRO A 229 9.72 -8.97 -10.16
N ALA A 230 8.86 -8.93 -9.12
CA ALA A 230 9.15 -9.58 -7.85
C ALA A 230 9.19 -11.11 -7.99
N LEU A 231 8.26 -11.70 -8.72
CA LEU A 231 8.25 -13.14 -9.01
C LEU A 231 9.48 -13.55 -9.84
N ALA A 232 9.85 -12.76 -10.84
CA ALA A 232 11.06 -12.97 -11.63
C ALA A 232 12.32 -12.91 -10.75
N TYR A 233 12.42 -11.90 -9.89
CA TYR A 233 13.51 -11.74 -8.93
C TYR A 233 13.63 -12.94 -7.98
N LEU A 234 12.52 -13.37 -7.39
CA LEU A 234 12.47 -14.52 -6.48
C LEU A 234 12.91 -15.82 -7.19
N ARG A 235 12.40 -16.07 -8.39
CA ARG A 235 12.81 -17.21 -9.21
C ARG A 235 14.31 -17.18 -9.50
N GLY A 236 14.87 -16.05 -9.87
CA GLY A 236 16.29 -15.85 -10.12
C GLY A 236 17.19 -16.06 -8.88
N ARG A 237 16.60 -16.03 -7.67
CA ARG A 237 17.28 -16.28 -6.39
C ARG A 237 17.01 -17.68 -5.83
N GLY A 238 16.36 -18.58 -6.60
CA GLY A 238 16.05 -19.93 -6.16
C GLY A 238 14.91 -20.05 -5.15
N ALA A 239 14.16 -18.96 -4.90
CA ALA A 239 12.97 -19.03 -4.08
C ALA A 239 11.83 -19.77 -4.81
N VAL A 240 11.03 -20.53 -4.08
CA VAL A 240 9.89 -21.28 -4.61
C VAL A 240 8.60 -20.52 -4.32
N VAL A 241 7.72 -20.38 -5.32
CA VAL A 241 6.37 -19.83 -5.15
C VAL A 241 5.37 -20.90 -5.53
N ARG A 242 4.54 -21.33 -4.56
CA ARG A 242 3.49 -22.33 -4.73
C ARG A 242 2.14 -21.64 -4.79
N PHE A 243 1.47 -21.73 -5.93
CA PHE A 243 0.09 -21.25 -6.13
C PHE A 243 -0.90 -22.37 -5.84
N ASP A 244 -2.19 -22.04 -5.75
CA ASP A 244 -3.26 -22.99 -5.36
C ASP A 244 -2.92 -23.72 -4.06
N HIS A 245 -2.15 -23.09 -3.16
CA HIS A 245 -1.59 -23.69 -1.97
C HIS A 245 -2.07 -22.96 -0.71
N GLN A 246 -3.31 -23.26 -0.31
CA GLN A 246 -4.01 -22.61 0.81
C GLN A 246 -3.62 -23.19 2.15
N LEU A 247 -2.97 -22.40 3.02
CA LEU A 247 -2.82 -22.76 4.42
C LEU A 247 -4.21 -22.85 5.10
N ARG A 248 -4.51 -24.01 5.68
CA ARG A 248 -5.77 -24.30 6.36
C ARG A 248 -5.63 -24.21 7.87
N ARG A 249 -4.51 -24.66 8.42
CA ARG A 249 -4.26 -24.73 9.85
C ARG A 249 -2.78 -24.65 10.16
N LEU A 250 -2.48 -24.11 11.34
CA LEU A 250 -1.15 -24.14 11.97
C LEU A 250 -1.22 -25.07 13.18
N ASP A 251 -0.25 -25.95 13.35
CA ASP A 251 -0.06 -26.65 14.61
C ASP A 251 0.72 -25.77 15.56
N LEU A 252 -0.04 -25.14 16.47
CA LEU A 252 0.46 -24.19 17.45
C LEU A 252 0.83 -24.93 18.75
N ALA A 253 2.12 -25.17 18.96
CA ALA A 253 2.63 -25.66 20.22
C ALA A 253 2.76 -24.50 21.24
N GLU A 254 3.30 -24.76 22.42
CA GLU A 254 3.38 -23.76 23.50
C GLU A 254 4.08 -22.47 23.06
N ASP A 255 5.24 -22.56 22.42
CA ASP A 255 6.09 -21.42 22.06
C ASP A 255 6.50 -21.36 20.58
N ARG A 256 6.02 -22.30 19.74
CA ARG A 256 6.35 -22.34 18.32
C ARG A 256 5.25 -23.00 17.48
N VAL A 257 5.30 -22.76 16.17
CA VAL A 257 4.54 -23.50 15.15
C VAL A 257 5.33 -24.76 14.81
N GLY A 258 4.69 -25.92 14.91
CA GLY A 258 5.27 -27.23 14.59
C GLY A 258 5.03 -27.69 13.15
N ALA A 259 3.84 -27.42 12.61
CA ALA A 259 3.49 -27.82 11.25
C ALA A 259 2.55 -26.84 10.54
N LEU A 260 2.57 -26.88 9.21
CA LEU A 260 1.70 -26.13 8.30
C LEU A 260 0.83 -27.11 7.52
N HIS A 261 -0.50 -26.96 7.59
CA HIS A 261 -1.45 -27.84 6.91
C HIS A 261 -2.09 -27.14 5.70
N PHE A 262 -1.89 -27.71 4.52
CA PHE A 262 -2.42 -27.23 3.24
C PHE A 262 -3.48 -28.20 2.66
N GLY A 263 -4.34 -28.74 3.49
CA GLY A 263 -5.25 -29.83 3.18
C GLY A 263 -4.58 -31.16 3.50
N GLU A 264 -4.35 -32.01 2.51
CA GLU A 264 -3.62 -33.29 2.67
C GLU A 264 -2.10 -33.10 2.74
N ASP A 265 -1.57 -32.03 2.14
CA ASP A 265 -0.14 -31.67 2.24
C ASP A 265 0.15 -31.06 3.60
N VAL A 266 1.05 -31.70 4.36
CA VAL A 266 1.51 -31.25 5.67
C VAL A 266 3.00 -31.04 5.63
N ILE A 267 3.43 -29.86 6.04
CA ILE A 267 4.85 -29.50 6.17
C ILE A 267 5.21 -29.44 7.64
N GLU A 268 5.94 -30.46 8.12
CA GLU A 268 6.56 -30.42 9.45
C GLU A 268 7.72 -29.41 9.43
N LEU A 269 7.73 -28.52 10.41
CA LEU A 269 8.75 -27.48 10.50
C LEU A 269 9.98 -27.97 11.28
N ALA A 270 11.16 -27.84 10.68
CA ALA A 270 12.41 -28.01 11.38
C ALA A 270 12.57 -26.97 12.51
N HIS A 271 13.48 -27.22 13.44
CA HIS A 271 13.68 -26.36 14.62
C HIS A 271 13.92 -24.88 14.24
N ASP A 272 14.68 -24.64 13.17
CA ASP A 272 15.06 -23.28 12.74
C ASP A 272 14.12 -22.68 11.69
N ASP A 273 13.11 -23.45 11.22
CA ASP A 273 12.17 -22.93 10.23
C ASP A 273 11.28 -21.84 10.81
N VAL A 274 10.98 -20.86 9.96
CA VAL A 274 10.21 -19.67 10.32
C VAL A 274 9.02 -19.49 9.40
N VAL A 275 7.91 -19.04 9.97
CA VAL A 275 6.67 -18.72 9.26
C VAL A 275 6.45 -17.20 9.29
N ILE A 276 6.31 -16.61 8.11
CA ILE A 276 5.80 -15.24 7.97
C ILE A 276 4.36 -15.32 7.51
N LEU A 277 3.42 -14.97 8.38
CA LEU A 277 2.00 -14.97 8.09
C LEU A 277 1.61 -13.62 7.48
N ALA A 278 1.49 -13.59 6.14
CA ALA A 278 1.20 -12.39 5.35
C ALA A 278 -0.21 -12.43 4.73
N VAL A 279 -1.15 -13.00 5.46
CA VAL A 279 -2.56 -13.11 5.07
C VAL A 279 -3.36 -11.85 5.48
N PRO A 280 -4.57 -11.64 4.91
CA PRO A 280 -5.45 -10.54 5.32
C PRO A 280 -5.85 -10.58 6.79
N ALA A 281 -6.15 -9.40 7.37
CA ALA A 281 -6.54 -9.25 8.78
C ALA A 281 -7.70 -10.15 9.22
N TRP A 282 -8.66 -10.42 8.33
CA TRP A 282 -9.82 -11.28 8.63
C TRP A 282 -9.53 -12.79 8.57
N ILE A 283 -8.40 -13.16 7.94
CA ILE A 283 -7.94 -14.57 7.89
C ILE A 283 -6.99 -14.87 9.06
N ALA A 284 -6.14 -13.93 9.45
CA ALA A 284 -5.13 -14.17 10.47
C ALA A 284 -5.71 -14.72 11.79
N PRO A 285 -6.83 -14.22 12.35
CA PRO A 285 -7.43 -14.79 13.57
C PRO A 285 -8.04 -16.19 13.39
N THR A 286 -8.38 -16.62 12.16
CA THR A 286 -8.86 -18.00 11.93
C THR A 286 -7.73 -19.01 11.99
N LEU A 287 -6.49 -18.59 11.68
CA LEU A 287 -5.29 -19.39 11.77
C LEU A 287 -4.61 -19.29 13.13
N VAL A 288 -4.78 -18.15 13.81
CA VAL A 288 -4.17 -17.83 15.10
C VAL A 288 -5.29 -17.30 16.02
N PRO A 289 -6.05 -18.17 16.71
CA PRO A 289 -7.30 -17.79 17.39
C PRO A 289 -7.20 -16.68 18.44
N GLU A 290 -6.04 -16.54 19.09
CA GLU A 290 -5.82 -15.51 20.13
C GLU A 290 -5.38 -14.14 19.54
N LEU A 291 -5.21 -14.07 18.22
CA LEU A 291 -4.71 -12.87 17.58
C LEU A 291 -5.77 -11.77 17.54
N VAL A 292 -5.46 -10.64 18.15
CA VAL A 292 -6.26 -9.42 18.01
C VAL A 292 -5.86 -8.74 16.70
N ALA A 293 -6.83 -8.52 15.82
CA ALA A 293 -6.65 -7.84 14.54
C ALA A 293 -7.84 -6.91 14.26
N PRO A 294 -7.71 -5.95 13.33
CA PRO A 294 -8.83 -5.14 12.86
C PRO A 294 -10.00 -6.00 12.37
N LYS A 295 -11.24 -5.60 12.74
CA LYS A 295 -12.48 -6.35 12.42
C LYS A 295 -13.38 -5.62 11.44
N GLN A 296 -13.28 -4.29 11.37
CA GLN A 296 -14.04 -3.47 10.45
C GLN A 296 -13.22 -3.15 9.21
N PHE A 297 -13.87 -3.23 8.06
CA PHE A 297 -13.24 -2.97 6.76
C PHE A 297 -14.05 -1.96 5.98
N GLN A 298 -13.39 -1.27 5.06
CA GLN A 298 -14.00 -0.28 4.17
C GLN A 298 -13.83 -0.71 2.72
N ALA A 299 -14.87 -0.47 1.94
CA ALA A 299 -14.85 -0.73 0.51
C ALA A 299 -14.19 0.39 -0.27
N ILE A 300 -13.58 0.03 -1.40
CA ILE A 300 -13.20 0.94 -2.49
C ILE A 300 -13.92 0.49 -3.76
N LEU A 301 -14.42 1.46 -4.50
CA LEU A 301 -15.00 1.24 -5.81
C LEU A 301 -14.06 1.80 -6.87
N ASN A 302 -13.81 1.00 -7.92
CA ASN A 302 -13.11 1.46 -9.12
C ASN A 302 -14.01 1.26 -10.33
N ALA A 303 -14.07 2.28 -11.19
CA ALA A 303 -14.79 2.22 -12.47
C ALA A 303 -13.79 2.47 -13.60
N HIS A 304 -13.71 1.53 -14.54
CA HIS A 304 -12.82 1.61 -15.70
C HIS A 304 -13.66 1.82 -16.97
N PHE A 305 -13.24 2.74 -17.81
CA PHE A 305 -13.88 3.10 -19.06
C PHE A 305 -12.87 2.96 -20.21
N ALA A 306 -13.12 2.05 -21.14
CA ALA A 306 -12.25 1.80 -22.30
C ALA A 306 -12.40 2.91 -23.33
N ILE A 307 -11.60 3.95 -23.18
CA ILE A 307 -11.57 5.12 -24.05
C ILE A 307 -10.20 5.78 -24.01
N THR A 308 -9.71 6.26 -25.12
CA THR A 308 -8.51 7.08 -25.18
C THR A 308 -8.77 8.43 -24.52
N PRO A 309 -8.00 8.83 -23.49
CA PRO A 309 -8.16 10.13 -22.84
C PRO A 309 -7.92 11.29 -23.82
N PRO A 310 -8.62 12.42 -23.66
CA PRO A 310 -8.34 13.60 -24.46
C PRO A 310 -6.94 14.16 -24.16
N PRO A 311 -6.27 14.78 -25.15
CA PRO A 311 -4.96 15.40 -24.96
C PRO A 311 -4.97 16.45 -23.86
N GLY A 312 -3.88 16.52 -23.06
CA GLY A 312 -3.72 17.52 -22.01
C GLY A 312 -4.43 17.18 -20.69
N LEU A 313 -5.13 16.07 -20.59
CA LEU A 313 -5.67 15.60 -19.32
C LEU A 313 -4.51 15.17 -18.40
N PRO A 314 -4.48 15.62 -17.14
CA PRO A 314 -3.46 15.16 -16.19
C PRO A 314 -3.59 13.65 -15.95
N SER A 315 -2.49 12.97 -15.65
CA SER A 315 -2.49 11.54 -15.33
C SER A 315 -3.35 11.21 -14.10
N MET A 316 -3.61 12.21 -13.25
CA MET A 316 -4.46 12.12 -12.07
C MET A 316 -5.14 13.46 -11.81
N LEU A 317 -6.45 13.41 -11.53
CA LEU A 317 -7.29 14.56 -11.19
C LEU A 317 -8.11 14.25 -9.94
N GLY A 318 -7.92 15.02 -8.87
CA GLY A 318 -8.79 14.99 -7.70
C GLY A 318 -10.10 15.72 -8.00
N VAL A 319 -11.21 15.17 -7.58
CA VAL A 319 -12.55 15.71 -7.84
C VAL A 319 -13.30 15.90 -6.54
N ILE A 320 -13.98 17.02 -6.39
CA ILE A 320 -14.85 17.30 -5.25
C ILE A 320 -16.29 17.61 -5.73
N ASN A 321 -17.23 17.46 -4.81
CA ASN A 321 -18.66 17.72 -5.05
C ASN A 321 -19.28 16.83 -6.13
N GLY A 322 -18.82 15.57 -6.23
CA GLY A 322 -19.34 14.54 -7.10
C GLY A 322 -19.28 13.16 -6.46
N THR A 323 -19.72 12.15 -7.20
CA THR A 323 -19.52 10.74 -6.87
C THR A 323 -18.08 10.32 -7.18
N THR A 324 -17.53 10.82 -8.29
CA THR A 324 -16.12 10.66 -8.69
C THR A 324 -15.22 11.40 -7.69
N GLU A 325 -14.23 10.71 -7.13
CA GLU A 325 -13.26 11.32 -6.21
C GLU A 325 -11.88 11.50 -6.86
N TRP A 326 -11.40 10.47 -7.57
CA TRP A 326 -10.12 10.51 -8.28
C TRP A 326 -10.27 9.93 -9.67
N LEU A 327 -9.91 10.71 -10.67
CA LEU A 327 -9.86 10.29 -12.07
C LEU A 327 -8.41 10.06 -12.48
N PHE A 328 -8.12 8.86 -12.99
CA PHE A 328 -6.81 8.47 -13.53
C PHE A 328 -6.88 8.33 -15.04
N SER A 329 -5.83 8.78 -15.71
CA SER A 329 -5.70 8.78 -17.18
C SER A 329 -4.57 7.83 -17.57
N PHE A 330 -4.93 6.74 -18.26
CA PHE A 330 -3.98 5.79 -18.84
C PHE A 330 -4.02 5.90 -20.38
N ALA A 331 -3.12 5.26 -21.09
CA ALA A 331 -3.06 5.36 -22.54
C ALA A 331 -4.35 4.89 -23.26
N ASP A 332 -5.05 3.92 -22.68
CA ASP A 332 -6.16 3.18 -23.27
C ASP A 332 -7.49 3.30 -22.50
N ARG A 333 -7.47 3.97 -21.34
CA ARG A 333 -8.64 4.04 -20.46
C ARG A 333 -8.63 5.25 -19.53
N LEU A 334 -9.82 5.62 -19.10
CA LEU A 334 -10.06 6.45 -17.92
C LEU A 334 -10.51 5.55 -16.76
N SER A 335 -9.99 5.80 -15.58
CA SER A 335 -10.32 5.03 -14.39
C SER A 335 -10.68 5.95 -13.24
N VAL A 336 -11.75 5.63 -12.53
CA VAL A 336 -12.21 6.37 -11.34
C VAL A 336 -12.00 5.52 -10.11
N THR A 337 -11.55 6.13 -9.01
CA THR A 337 -11.50 5.52 -7.69
C THR A 337 -12.37 6.31 -6.72
N ILE A 338 -13.18 5.61 -5.94
CA ILE A 338 -14.08 6.16 -4.92
C ILE A 338 -13.77 5.43 -3.60
N SER A 339 -13.38 6.20 -2.59
CA SER A 339 -13.05 5.73 -1.24
C SER A 339 -14.30 5.67 -0.35
N ALA A 340 -14.19 5.00 0.80
CA ALA A 340 -15.30 4.79 1.75
C ALA A 340 -16.60 4.38 1.03
N ALA A 341 -16.46 3.48 0.07
CA ALA A 341 -17.47 3.16 -0.93
C ALA A 341 -18.53 2.16 -0.42
N ASP A 342 -18.61 1.90 0.88
CA ASP A 342 -19.59 0.98 1.48
C ASP A 342 -21.03 1.35 1.14
N ARG A 343 -21.30 2.65 0.98
CA ARG A 343 -22.59 3.20 0.53
C ARG A 343 -23.04 2.68 -0.85
N PHE A 344 -22.10 2.14 -1.64
CA PHE A 344 -22.36 1.60 -2.97
C PHE A 344 -22.31 0.06 -3.04
N ASN A 345 -22.12 -0.64 -1.91
CA ASN A 345 -21.98 -2.09 -1.91
C ASN A 345 -23.18 -2.78 -2.58
N GLU A 346 -24.38 -2.32 -2.29
CA GLU A 346 -25.64 -2.88 -2.83
C GLU A 346 -26.18 -2.11 -4.04
N ALA A 347 -25.54 -0.99 -4.45
CA ALA A 347 -25.99 -0.24 -5.62
C ALA A 347 -25.81 -1.06 -6.93
N ALA A 348 -26.76 -0.97 -7.85
CA ALA A 348 -26.63 -1.58 -9.17
C ALA A 348 -25.47 -0.94 -9.95
N ARG A 349 -24.69 -1.79 -10.65
CA ARG A 349 -23.48 -1.31 -11.36
C ARG A 349 -23.79 -0.39 -12.53
N GLU A 350 -24.84 -0.67 -13.29
CA GLU A 350 -25.17 0.07 -14.50
C GLU A 350 -25.59 1.53 -14.21
N PRO A 351 -26.57 1.84 -13.34
CA PRO A 351 -26.88 3.23 -12.98
C PRO A 351 -25.67 3.97 -12.40
N LEU A 352 -24.86 3.27 -11.60
CA LEU A 352 -23.67 3.87 -11.02
C LEU A 352 -22.60 4.18 -12.09
N ALA A 353 -22.42 3.30 -13.09
CA ALA A 353 -21.51 3.56 -14.19
C ALA A 353 -21.95 4.79 -15.01
N HIS A 354 -23.26 4.93 -15.25
CA HIS A 354 -23.81 6.10 -15.95
C HIS A 354 -23.61 7.39 -15.16
N THR A 355 -23.83 7.36 -13.84
CA THR A 355 -23.58 8.52 -12.98
C THR A 355 -22.11 8.93 -13.02
N ILE A 356 -21.20 7.97 -12.80
CA ILE A 356 -19.75 8.24 -12.84
C ILE A 356 -19.33 8.73 -14.22
N TRP A 357 -19.85 8.11 -15.31
CA TRP A 357 -19.50 8.53 -16.66
C TRP A 357 -19.97 9.95 -16.99
N SER A 358 -21.17 10.34 -16.56
CA SER A 358 -21.66 11.72 -16.78
C SER A 358 -20.75 12.76 -16.13
N GLU A 359 -20.22 12.47 -14.94
CA GLU A 359 -19.25 13.32 -14.25
C GLU A 359 -17.89 13.34 -14.97
N VAL A 360 -17.40 12.17 -15.42
CA VAL A 360 -16.15 12.04 -16.20
C VAL A 360 -16.26 12.80 -17.52
N ALA A 361 -17.36 12.67 -18.24
CA ALA A 361 -17.60 13.40 -19.48
C ALA A 361 -17.60 14.92 -19.26
N ALA A 362 -18.27 15.40 -18.22
CA ALA A 362 -18.26 16.82 -17.86
C ALA A 362 -16.84 17.33 -17.50
N LEU A 363 -16.04 16.50 -16.79
CA LEU A 363 -14.66 16.85 -16.42
C LEU A 363 -13.71 16.87 -17.63
N THR A 364 -13.94 16.04 -18.63
CA THR A 364 -13.00 15.81 -19.72
C THR A 364 -13.42 16.44 -21.05
N GLY A 365 -14.67 16.91 -21.17
CA GLY A 365 -15.24 17.41 -22.41
C GLY A 365 -15.54 16.30 -23.44
N LEU A 366 -15.58 15.04 -23.00
CA LEU A 366 -15.93 13.91 -23.84
C LEU A 366 -17.46 13.85 -24.06
N ASP A 367 -17.87 13.10 -25.11
CA ASP A 367 -19.28 12.82 -25.36
C ASP A 367 -19.93 12.10 -24.16
N GLY A 368 -21.19 12.41 -23.89
CA GLY A 368 -21.98 11.77 -22.85
C GLY A 368 -22.28 10.28 -23.10
N LYS A 369 -22.02 9.75 -24.33
CA LYS A 369 -22.19 8.33 -24.63
C LYS A 369 -21.18 7.50 -23.84
N ILE A 370 -21.69 6.63 -22.95
CA ILE A 370 -20.84 5.76 -22.13
C ILE A 370 -20.09 4.74 -23.00
N PRO A 371 -18.75 4.65 -22.91
CA PRO A 371 -17.97 3.61 -23.58
C PRO A 371 -18.14 2.25 -22.87
N ARG A 372 -17.43 1.21 -23.35
CA ARG A 372 -17.34 -0.04 -22.59
C ARG A 372 -16.76 0.25 -21.21
N TRP A 373 -17.38 -0.34 -20.19
CA TRP A 373 -17.02 -0.07 -18.79
C TRP A 373 -17.01 -1.33 -17.93
N HIS A 374 -16.29 -1.27 -16.82
CA HIS A 374 -16.31 -2.29 -15.78
C HIS A 374 -16.21 -1.64 -14.41
N ILE A 375 -17.00 -2.11 -13.44
CA ILE A 375 -16.95 -1.65 -12.02
C ILE A 375 -16.49 -2.77 -11.13
N ILE A 376 -15.47 -2.49 -10.35
CA ILE A 376 -14.93 -3.34 -9.29
C ILE A 376 -15.36 -2.78 -7.93
N LYS A 377 -15.93 -3.61 -7.09
CA LYS A 377 -16.24 -3.29 -5.69
C LYS A 377 -15.36 -4.17 -4.78
N GLU A 378 -14.24 -3.64 -4.36
CA GLU A 378 -13.40 -4.32 -3.38
C GLU A 378 -13.95 -4.04 -1.97
N ARG A 379 -14.79 -4.96 -1.45
CA ARG A 379 -15.53 -4.76 -0.20
C ARG A 379 -14.65 -4.70 1.04
N ARG A 380 -13.48 -5.32 1.01
CA ARG A 380 -12.49 -5.33 2.10
C ARG A 380 -11.16 -4.75 1.64
N ALA A 381 -11.23 -3.56 1.03
CA ALA A 381 -10.06 -2.90 0.45
C ALA A 381 -9.03 -2.52 1.52
N THR A 382 -9.49 -2.00 2.66
CA THR A 382 -8.64 -1.60 3.79
C THR A 382 -9.32 -1.98 5.10
N PHE A 383 -8.56 -2.09 6.20
CA PHE A 383 -9.18 -1.98 7.51
C PHE A 383 -9.75 -0.56 7.67
N ALA A 384 -10.82 -0.40 8.42
CA ALA A 384 -11.39 0.91 8.70
C ALA A 384 -10.39 1.74 9.53
N ALA A 385 -9.93 2.86 9.00
CA ALA A 385 -8.91 3.70 9.65
C ALA A 385 -9.50 4.52 10.81
N LEU A 386 -10.27 3.88 11.69
CA LEU A 386 -10.86 4.46 12.90
C LEU A 386 -9.89 4.31 14.09
N PRO A 387 -9.95 5.17 15.13
CA PRO A 387 -9.10 5.05 16.32
C PRO A 387 -9.15 3.64 16.93
N GLY A 388 -10.33 3.09 17.18
CA GLY A 388 -10.51 1.76 17.78
C GLY A 388 -9.92 0.63 16.92
N GLU A 389 -10.08 0.66 15.60
CA GLU A 389 -9.50 -0.34 14.70
C GLU A 389 -7.98 -0.19 14.57
N ASN A 390 -7.47 1.06 14.60
CA ASN A 390 -6.02 1.30 14.64
C ASN A 390 -5.38 0.76 15.93
N ALA A 391 -6.08 0.85 17.07
CA ALA A 391 -5.61 0.30 18.35
C ALA A 391 -5.54 -1.24 18.35
N ARG A 392 -6.31 -1.91 17.50
CA ARG A 392 -6.34 -3.38 17.37
C ARG A 392 -5.20 -3.95 16.52
N ARG A 393 -4.39 -3.11 15.90
CA ARG A 393 -3.31 -3.55 15.01
C ARG A 393 -2.15 -4.14 15.82
N PRO A 394 -1.79 -5.43 15.62
CA PRO A 394 -0.70 -6.06 16.35
C PRO A 394 0.65 -5.65 15.79
N GLY A 395 1.70 -5.80 16.58
CA GLY A 395 3.08 -5.80 16.10
C GLY A 395 3.37 -7.02 15.21
N SER A 396 4.55 -7.04 14.59
CA SER A 396 4.96 -8.18 13.76
C SER A 396 5.35 -9.42 14.56
N ARG A 397 5.78 -9.30 15.81
CA ARG A 397 6.13 -10.44 16.68
C ARG A 397 4.89 -11.02 17.31
N THR A 398 4.83 -12.36 17.38
CA THR A 398 3.80 -13.10 18.13
C THR A 398 4.43 -13.74 19.39
N ARG A 399 3.64 -14.45 20.18
CA ARG A 399 4.17 -15.26 21.29
C ARG A 399 4.97 -16.48 20.81
N TRP A 400 4.66 -16.98 19.60
CA TRP A 400 5.42 -18.09 19.00
C TRP A 400 6.70 -17.55 18.37
N ARG A 401 7.82 -18.11 18.80
CA ARG A 401 9.15 -17.61 18.40
C ARG A 401 9.37 -17.59 16.90
N ASN A 402 8.85 -18.58 16.18
CA ASN A 402 9.02 -18.75 14.76
C ASN A 402 7.80 -18.29 13.91
N LEU A 403 6.83 -17.55 14.50
CA LEU A 403 5.69 -16.98 13.77
C LEU A 403 5.74 -15.46 13.78
N ILE A 404 5.89 -14.88 12.60
CA ILE A 404 5.99 -13.44 12.38
C ILE A 404 4.81 -12.98 11.53
N LEU A 405 4.20 -11.84 11.87
CA LEU A 405 3.10 -11.26 11.12
C LEU A 405 3.61 -10.22 10.11
N ALA A 406 3.02 -10.23 8.92
CA ALA A 406 3.19 -9.19 7.92
C ALA A 406 1.84 -8.80 7.29
N GLY A 407 1.69 -7.54 6.93
CA GLY A 407 0.47 -7.00 6.33
C GLY A 407 0.32 -5.51 6.66
N ASP A 408 -0.38 -4.80 5.81
CA ASP A 408 -0.73 -3.39 6.03
C ASP A 408 -1.60 -3.16 7.29
N TRP A 409 -2.21 -4.21 7.79
CA TRP A 409 -3.01 -4.24 9.01
C TRP A 409 -2.18 -4.42 10.30
N THR A 410 -0.89 -4.69 10.22
CA THR A 410 0.00 -4.66 11.39
C THR A 410 0.35 -3.22 11.79
N ALA A 411 0.86 -3.01 13.00
CA ALA A 411 1.15 -1.68 13.56
C ALA A 411 2.34 -0.98 12.89
N THR A 412 2.22 -0.65 11.61
CA THR A 412 3.24 0.06 10.81
C THR A 412 3.29 1.57 11.08
N GLY A 413 2.27 2.11 11.73
CA GLY A 413 2.08 3.56 11.92
C GLY A 413 1.48 4.28 10.70
N LEU A 414 1.22 3.57 9.60
CA LEU A 414 0.59 4.11 8.39
C LEU A 414 -0.79 3.50 8.17
N PRO A 415 -1.69 4.15 7.41
CA PRO A 415 -2.92 3.52 6.95
C PRO A 415 -2.64 2.35 6.00
N SER A 416 -3.70 1.67 5.56
CA SER A 416 -3.63 0.57 4.57
C SER A 416 -3.17 1.09 3.22
N THR A 417 -1.90 0.96 2.91
CA THR A 417 -1.28 1.45 1.67
C THR A 417 -0.23 0.46 1.16
N ILE A 418 0.21 0.61 -0.09
CA ILE A 418 1.36 -0.12 -0.67
C ILE A 418 2.59 0.08 0.21
N GLU A 419 2.88 1.32 0.60
CA GLU A 419 4.01 1.65 1.48
C GLU A 419 3.93 0.91 2.82
N SER A 420 2.75 0.88 3.45
CA SER A 420 2.50 0.17 4.70
C SER A 420 2.73 -1.34 4.56
N SER A 421 2.21 -1.94 3.49
CA SER A 421 2.38 -3.36 3.19
C SER A 421 3.85 -3.75 3.07
N ILE A 422 4.62 -2.98 2.29
CA ILE A 422 6.03 -3.25 2.05
C ILE A 422 6.85 -2.99 3.32
N ARG A 423 6.56 -1.93 4.08
CA ARG A 423 7.21 -1.69 5.39
C ARG A 423 6.99 -2.86 6.34
N SER A 424 5.79 -3.41 6.39
CA SER A 424 5.47 -4.56 7.23
C SER A 424 6.25 -5.80 6.82
N GLY A 425 6.30 -6.13 5.52
CA GLY A 425 7.09 -7.24 5.01
C GLY A 425 8.59 -7.08 5.28
N ASN A 426 9.13 -5.88 5.05
CA ASN A 426 10.52 -5.55 5.38
C ASN A 426 10.80 -5.72 6.86
N ARG A 427 9.87 -5.30 7.74
CA ARG A 427 10.00 -5.49 9.19
C ARG A 427 9.99 -6.96 9.58
N ALA A 428 9.12 -7.76 8.98
CA ALA A 428 9.10 -9.20 9.19
C ALA A 428 10.43 -9.85 8.79
N ALA A 429 10.96 -9.51 7.62
CA ALA A 429 12.27 -9.98 7.17
C ALA A 429 13.42 -9.56 8.10
N GLU A 430 13.40 -8.32 8.61
CA GLU A 430 14.39 -7.85 9.59
C GLU A 430 14.36 -8.64 10.91
N ILE A 431 13.16 -8.99 11.38
CA ILE A 431 13.01 -9.82 12.58
C ILE A 431 13.66 -11.18 12.34
N VAL A 432 13.36 -11.81 11.21
CA VAL A 432 13.91 -13.11 10.84
C VAL A 432 15.44 -13.08 10.74
N THR A 433 16.03 -12.04 10.16
CA THR A 433 17.48 -11.95 9.96
C THR A 433 18.25 -11.59 11.23
N ARG A 434 17.62 -10.86 12.17
CA ARG A 434 18.27 -10.40 13.43
C ARG A 434 18.07 -11.35 14.61
N THR A 435 17.11 -12.26 14.53
CA THR A 435 16.77 -13.17 15.63
C THR A 435 17.44 -14.52 15.41
N GLN A 436 18.21 -14.97 16.37
CA GLN A 436 18.60 -16.37 16.51
C GLN A 436 17.42 -17.08 17.19
N PHE A 437 16.81 -18.03 16.48
CA PHE A 437 15.62 -18.76 16.95
C PHE A 437 16.07 -20.08 17.65
N TRP A 438 16.92 -19.97 18.70
CA TRP A 438 17.30 -21.11 19.56
C TRP A 438 16.30 -21.34 20.66
#